data_2001264df858661e34ace282a310de1c
#
_entry.id   2001264df858661e34ace282a310de1c
#
_cell.length_a   1.000
_cell.length_b   1.000
_cell.length_c   1.000
_cell.angle_alpha   90.00
_cell.angle_beta   90.00
_cell.angle_gamma   90.00
#
_symmetry.space_group_name_H-M   'P 1'
#
loop_
_entity.id
_entity.type
_entity.pdbx_description
1 polymer ?
#
loop_
_entity_poly.entity_id
_entity_poly.type
_entity_poly.pdbx_seq_one_letter_code
_entity_poly.pdbx_strand_id
1 'polypeptide(L)'
;MDDPILTIEEREAINSGRWFSSLSPSLRHDILRCACVKRFKDGGLIAARGDPPEEWIACARGAVRVSSTSISGKQITLTYVEPGIWFGDVAIFDGDRRTHDAYAHGDTTILCVAKADFKKILAAHTEFYEAMLRLHARRIRQLYGLVEDLNTLPLRARLAKQLVHLVRSYGIPSLSDGSEMRIGLQLAQEE
;
A
#
# COMPACT_ATOMS: atom_id res chain seq x y z
N MET A 1 23.10 6.48 -8.85
CA MET A 1 22.91 7.54 -7.84
C MET A 1 21.42 7.84 -7.87
N ASP A 2 20.68 7.33 -6.88
CA ASP A 2 19.23 7.49 -6.87
C ASP A 2 18.90 8.95 -6.58
N ASP A 3 18.04 9.55 -7.42
CA ASP A 3 17.55 10.91 -7.22
C ASP A 3 16.66 10.92 -5.95
N PRO A 4 17.03 11.67 -4.90
CA PRO A 4 16.27 11.69 -3.66
C PRO A 4 14.93 12.44 -3.77
N ILE A 5 14.58 12.93 -4.95
CA ILE A 5 13.41 13.74 -5.22
C ILE A 5 12.36 12.93 -5.96
N LEU A 6 11.09 13.05 -5.56
CA LEU A 6 9.97 12.48 -6.32
C LEU A 6 9.81 13.18 -7.67
N THR A 7 9.53 12.40 -8.72
CA THR A 7 9.06 12.96 -10.00
C THR A 7 7.70 13.65 -9.81
N ILE A 8 7.26 14.40 -10.80
CA ILE A 8 5.94 15.06 -10.79
C ILE A 8 4.84 14.00 -10.65
N GLU A 9 4.90 12.93 -11.44
CA GLU A 9 3.93 11.84 -11.42
C GLU A 9 3.88 11.11 -10.07
N GLU A 10 5.04 10.82 -9.47
CA GLU A 10 5.14 10.19 -8.15
C GLU A 10 4.53 11.09 -7.05
N ARG A 11 4.76 12.40 -7.14
CA ARG A 11 4.19 13.39 -6.23
C ARG A 11 2.66 13.49 -6.39
N GLU A 12 2.18 13.49 -7.62
CA GLU A 12 0.75 13.48 -7.92
C GLU A 12 0.08 12.21 -7.38
N ALA A 13 0.69 11.04 -7.56
CA ALA A 13 0.19 9.79 -7.03
C ALA A 13 0.02 9.83 -5.50
N ILE A 14 1.01 10.32 -4.77
CA ILE A 14 0.91 10.49 -3.30
C ILE A 14 -0.21 11.47 -2.95
N ASN A 15 -0.26 12.64 -3.60
CA ASN A 15 -1.21 13.70 -3.26
C ASN A 15 -2.66 13.34 -3.64
N SER A 16 -2.88 12.54 -4.68
CA SER A 16 -4.20 12.07 -5.10
C SER A 16 -4.70 10.87 -4.30
N GLY A 17 -3.85 10.22 -3.50
CA GLY A 17 -4.24 9.12 -2.63
C GLY A 17 -5.43 9.50 -1.77
N ARG A 18 -6.54 8.74 -1.90
CA ARG A 18 -7.85 9.09 -1.30
C ARG A 18 -7.81 9.43 0.19
N TRP A 19 -7.00 8.69 0.94
CA TRP A 19 -6.85 8.94 2.37
C TRP A 19 -5.96 10.17 2.61
N PHE A 20 -4.79 10.23 1.96
CA PHE A 20 -3.83 11.31 2.14
C PHE A 20 -4.40 12.68 1.71
N SER A 21 -5.13 12.74 0.60
CA SER A 21 -5.80 13.96 0.13
C SER A 21 -6.88 14.48 1.09
N SER A 22 -7.41 13.62 1.96
CA SER A 22 -8.42 14.00 2.97
C SER A 22 -7.83 14.63 4.23
N LEU A 23 -6.50 14.61 4.39
CA LEU A 23 -5.81 15.23 5.52
C LEU A 23 -5.71 16.76 5.34
N SER A 24 -5.56 17.49 6.46
CA SER A 24 -5.34 18.94 6.39
C SER A 24 -4.04 19.28 5.66
N PRO A 25 -3.93 20.45 5.02
CA PRO A 25 -2.72 20.87 4.33
C PRO A 25 -1.48 20.91 5.24
N SER A 26 -1.63 21.31 6.50
CA SER A 26 -0.53 21.36 7.47
C SER A 26 -0.02 19.96 7.81
N LEU A 27 -0.92 19.02 8.08
CA LEU A 27 -0.56 17.64 8.37
C LEU A 27 0.13 16.98 7.16
N ARG A 28 -0.40 17.15 5.95
CA ARG A 28 0.24 16.65 4.72
C ARG A 28 1.64 17.22 4.52
N HIS A 29 1.81 18.52 4.76
CA HIS A 29 3.10 19.20 4.67
C HIS A 29 4.11 18.57 5.63
N ASP A 30 3.75 18.39 6.91
CA ASP A 30 4.65 17.84 7.91
C ASP A 30 5.01 16.37 7.65
N ILE A 31 4.07 15.56 7.15
CA ILE A 31 4.33 14.19 6.71
C ILE A 31 5.37 14.18 5.57
N LEU A 32 5.14 14.97 4.52
CA LEU A 32 6.03 15.00 3.35
C LEU A 32 7.41 15.58 3.69
N ARG A 33 7.48 16.54 4.58
CA ARG A 33 8.74 17.15 5.05
C ARG A 33 9.64 16.16 5.79
N CYS A 34 9.04 15.18 6.49
CA CYS A 34 9.76 14.14 7.23
C CYS A 34 10.01 12.87 6.39
N ALA A 35 9.47 12.81 5.18
CA ALA A 35 9.58 11.63 4.33
C ALA A 35 10.90 11.61 3.54
N CYS A 36 11.50 10.43 3.41
CA CYS A 36 12.59 10.16 2.49
C CYS A 36 12.13 9.25 1.35
N VAL A 37 12.78 9.36 0.20
CA VAL A 37 12.49 8.56 -1.00
C VAL A 37 13.44 7.38 -1.06
N LYS A 38 12.90 6.18 -1.31
CA LYS A 38 13.69 4.97 -1.61
C LYS A 38 13.18 4.34 -2.91
N ARG A 39 14.11 3.82 -3.72
CA ARG A 39 13.81 3.18 -5.00
C ARG A 39 14.27 1.74 -4.98
N PHE A 40 13.43 0.85 -5.51
CA PHE A 40 13.67 -0.58 -5.55
C PHE A 40 13.48 -1.09 -6.97
N LYS A 41 14.33 -2.04 -7.36
CA LYS A 41 14.11 -2.85 -8.56
C LYS A 41 13.10 -3.94 -8.26
N ASP A 42 12.51 -4.49 -9.33
CA ASP A 42 11.58 -5.61 -9.22
C ASP A 42 12.13 -6.74 -8.34
N GLY A 43 11.27 -7.25 -7.45
CA GLY A 43 11.62 -8.28 -6.47
C GLY A 43 12.46 -7.79 -5.28
N GLY A 44 12.85 -6.52 -5.23
CA GLY A 44 13.62 -5.96 -4.11
C GLY A 44 12.85 -6.00 -2.80
N LEU A 45 13.49 -6.47 -1.72
CA LEU A 45 12.90 -6.51 -0.38
C LEU A 45 12.81 -5.11 0.21
N ILE A 46 11.60 -4.69 0.56
CA ILE A 46 11.30 -3.38 1.19
C ILE A 46 11.25 -3.54 2.71
N ALA A 47 10.59 -4.59 3.20
CA ALA A 47 10.49 -4.91 4.62
C ALA A 47 10.23 -6.41 4.80
N ALA A 48 10.83 -7.02 5.81
CA ALA A 48 10.62 -8.43 6.11
C ALA A 48 9.67 -8.65 7.28
N ARG A 49 8.95 -9.76 7.25
CA ARG A 49 8.20 -10.27 8.40
C ARG A 49 9.13 -10.48 9.58
N GLY A 50 8.72 -10.03 10.76
CA GLY A 50 9.53 -10.14 11.97
C GLY A 50 10.49 -8.97 12.21
N ASP A 51 10.66 -8.07 11.24
CA ASP A 51 11.45 -6.86 11.43
C ASP A 51 10.77 -5.88 12.40
N PRO A 52 11.56 -5.08 13.13
CA PRO A 52 11.01 -3.97 13.91
C PRO A 52 10.39 -2.92 12.98
N PRO A 53 9.29 -2.24 13.41
CA PRO A 53 8.60 -1.24 12.60
C PRO A 53 9.33 0.11 12.66
N GLU A 54 10.41 0.27 11.91
CA GLU A 54 11.20 1.50 11.93
C GLU A 54 10.63 2.61 11.02
N GLU A 55 9.79 2.26 10.05
CA GLU A 55 9.29 3.19 9.04
C GLU A 55 7.81 2.96 8.73
N TRP A 56 7.10 4.07 8.52
CA TRP A 56 5.79 4.14 7.89
C TRP A 56 5.99 4.43 6.40
N ILE A 57 5.31 3.74 5.52
CA ILE A 57 5.68 3.65 4.11
C ILE A 57 4.47 4.02 3.23
N ALA A 58 4.73 4.76 2.15
CA ALA A 58 3.77 4.97 1.06
C ALA A 58 4.37 4.49 -0.27
N CYS A 59 3.55 3.90 -1.12
CA CYS A 59 3.92 3.64 -2.51
C CYS A 59 3.71 4.91 -3.34
N ALA A 60 4.73 5.32 -4.11
CA ALA A 60 4.65 6.48 -5.00
C ALA A 60 4.62 6.07 -6.49
N ARG A 61 5.26 4.94 -6.84
CA ARG A 61 5.30 4.38 -8.19
C ARG A 61 5.47 2.87 -8.13
N GLY A 62 5.03 2.16 -9.17
CA GLY A 62 5.05 0.71 -9.22
C GLY A 62 3.98 0.12 -8.30
N ALA A 63 4.30 -0.96 -7.62
CA ALA A 63 3.46 -1.53 -6.58
C ALA A 63 4.30 -2.22 -5.51
N VAL A 64 3.74 -2.40 -4.30
CA VAL A 64 4.38 -3.21 -3.27
C VAL A 64 3.56 -4.47 -3.06
N ARG A 65 4.15 -5.62 -3.35
CA ARG A 65 3.57 -6.93 -3.11
C ARG A 65 3.73 -7.29 -1.63
N VAL A 66 2.61 -7.41 -0.93
CA VAL A 66 2.57 -7.86 0.46
C VAL A 66 2.28 -9.35 0.48
N SER A 67 3.16 -10.14 1.08
CA SER A 67 3.08 -11.58 1.08
C SER A 67 3.32 -12.19 2.46
N SER A 68 2.90 -13.43 2.62
CA SER A 68 3.17 -14.25 3.79
C SER A 68 3.67 -15.62 3.34
N THR A 69 4.62 -16.18 4.08
CA THR A 69 5.09 -17.55 3.85
C THR A 69 4.50 -18.45 4.92
N SER A 70 3.79 -19.50 4.51
CA SER A 70 3.23 -20.50 5.41
C SER A 70 4.33 -21.35 6.07
N ILE A 71 3.96 -22.10 7.11
CA ILE A 71 4.88 -23.05 7.77
C ILE A 71 5.41 -24.10 6.80
N SER A 72 4.62 -24.48 5.77
CA SER A 72 5.04 -25.42 4.73
C SER A 72 5.92 -24.80 3.63
N GLY A 73 6.29 -23.52 3.75
CA GLY A 73 7.12 -22.80 2.78
C GLY A 73 6.34 -22.21 1.59
N LYS A 74 5.01 -22.42 1.53
CA LYS A 74 4.19 -21.83 0.47
C LYS A 74 4.06 -20.33 0.68
N GLN A 75 4.49 -19.56 -0.32
CA GLN A 75 4.29 -18.11 -0.35
C GLN A 75 2.89 -17.77 -0.84
N ILE A 76 2.24 -16.82 -0.20
CA ILE A 76 0.90 -16.34 -0.53
C ILE A 76 0.95 -14.82 -0.67
N THR A 77 0.54 -14.29 -1.80
CA THR A 77 0.31 -12.85 -1.98
C THR A 77 -1.02 -12.47 -1.35
N LEU A 78 -0.97 -11.54 -0.41
CA LEU A 78 -2.17 -11.04 0.28
C LEU A 78 -2.79 -9.86 -0.46
N THR A 79 -1.94 -8.94 -0.92
CA THR A 79 -2.39 -7.73 -1.63
C THR A 79 -1.22 -7.05 -2.33
N TYR A 80 -1.56 -6.17 -3.27
CA TYR A 80 -0.65 -5.18 -3.83
C TYR A 80 -1.00 -3.81 -3.28
N VAL A 81 0.00 -3.08 -2.80
CA VAL A 81 -0.14 -1.68 -2.37
C VAL A 81 0.17 -0.79 -3.55
N GLU A 82 -0.83 -0.01 -3.94
CA GLU A 82 -0.82 0.86 -5.12
C GLU A 82 -0.21 2.24 -4.82
N PRO A 83 0.16 3.01 -5.85
CA PRO A 83 0.56 4.39 -5.66
C PRO A 83 -0.49 5.22 -4.92
N GLY A 84 -0.05 6.05 -3.98
CA GLY A 84 -0.91 6.86 -3.10
C GLY A 84 -1.41 6.15 -1.84
N ILE A 85 -1.10 4.86 -1.66
CA ILE A 85 -1.50 4.09 -0.47
C ILE A 85 -0.36 4.06 0.56
N TRP A 86 -0.72 4.32 1.81
CA TRP A 86 0.15 4.27 2.98
C TRP A 86 -0.06 2.97 3.76
N PHE A 87 1.04 2.37 4.26
CA PHE A 87 1.01 1.09 4.97
C PHE A 87 2.16 0.98 5.99
N GLY A 88 2.20 -0.12 6.76
CA GLY A 88 3.24 -0.37 7.77
C GLY A 88 2.98 0.30 9.12
N ASP A 89 1.80 0.91 9.27
CA ASP A 89 1.35 1.63 10.44
C ASP A 89 0.94 0.69 11.60
N VAL A 90 0.43 -0.51 11.31
CA VAL A 90 -0.06 -1.47 12.34
C VAL A 90 1.01 -1.73 13.39
N ALA A 91 2.18 -2.20 12.97
CA ALA A 91 3.28 -2.52 13.87
C ALA A 91 3.87 -1.28 14.59
N ILE A 92 3.69 -0.07 14.03
CA ILE A 92 4.09 1.17 14.72
C ILE A 92 3.13 1.48 15.87
N PHE A 93 1.83 1.21 15.70
CA PHE A 93 0.81 1.49 16.71
C PHE A 93 0.77 0.45 17.83
N ASP A 94 0.81 -0.85 17.49
CA ASP A 94 0.76 -1.92 18.49
C ASP A 94 2.12 -2.22 19.13
N GLY A 95 3.21 -1.75 18.53
CA GLY A 95 4.57 -1.93 19.04
C GLY A 95 5.15 -3.31 18.75
N ASP A 96 4.45 -4.15 18.01
CA ASP A 96 4.88 -5.50 17.65
C ASP A 96 5.73 -5.49 16.37
N ARG A 97 6.17 -6.65 15.92
CA ARG A 97 6.99 -6.83 14.73
C ARG A 97 6.11 -6.82 13.45
N ARG A 98 6.73 -6.56 12.29
CA ARG A 98 6.04 -6.61 11.00
C ARG A 98 5.44 -8.00 10.76
N THR A 99 4.19 -8.03 10.35
CA THR A 99 3.41 -9.27 10.18
C THR A 99 3.64 -9.95 8.83
N HIS A 100 4.12 -9.21 7.82
CA HIS A 100 4.23 -9.66 6.43
C HIS A 100 5.51 -9.16 5.78
N ASP A 101 5.93 -9.87 4.72
CA ASP A 101 6.98 -9.41 3.82
C ASP A 101 6.39 -8.41 2.83
N ALA A 102 7.20 -7.42 2.45
CA ALA A 102 6.87 -6.43 1.43
C ALA A 102 8.00 -6.39 0.39
N TYR A 103 7.66 -6.66 -0.87
CA TYR A 103 8.59 -6.68 -2.00
C TYR A 103 8.16 -5.68 -3.06
N ALA A 104 9.12 -5.07 -3.71
CA ALA A 104 8.87 -4.27 -4.91
C ALA A 104 8.29 -5.13 -6.04
N HIS A 105 7.27 -4.65 -6.71
CA HIS A 105 6.68 -5.24 -7.90
C HIS A 105 6.80 -4.26 -9.06
N GLY A 106 7.66 -4.59 -10.01
CA GLY A 106 8.21 -3.65 -10.98
C GLY A 106 9.20 -2.66 -10.34
N ASP A 107 9.65 -1.68 -11.11
CA ASP A 107 10.46 -0.57 -10.60
C ASP A 107 9.60 0.29 -9.66
N THR A 108 9.87 0.20 -8.37
CA THR A 108 9.03 0.75 -7.30
C THR A 108 9.73 1.90 -6.58
N THR A 109 9.00 3.01 -6.42
CA THR A 109 9.41 4.15 -5.57
C THR A 109 8.50 4.22 -4.36
N ILE A 110 9.09 4.34 -3.18
CA ILE A 110 8.38 4.52 -1.92
C ILE A 110 8.82 5.78 -1.19
N LEU A 111 7.91 6.33 -0.39
CA LEU A 111 8.20 7.28 0.66
C LEU A 111 8.26 6.57 2.00
N CYS A 112 9.25 6.90 2.81
CA CYS A 112 9.41 6.38 4.16
C CYS A 112 9.43 7.52 5.18
N VAL A 113 8.59 7.43 6.21
CA VAL A 113 8.63 8.31 7.38
C VAL A 113 9.15 7.50 8.56
N ALA A 114 10.24 7.94 9.17
CA ALA A 114 10.81 7.25 10.32
C ALA A 114 9.79 7.19 11.49
N LYS A 115 9.77 6.08 12.22
CA LYS A 115 8.89 5.87 13.39
C LYS A 115 8.94 7.02 14.39
N ALA A 116 10.13 7.58 14.63
CA ALA A 116 10.30 8.71 15.54
C ALA A 116 9.57 9.96 15.04
N ASP A 117 9.66 10.25 13.74
CA ASP A 117 9.00 11.41 13.14
C ASP A 117 7.49 11.19 13.00
N PHE A 118 7.06 9.97 12.66
CA PHE A 118 5.64 9.60 12.71
C PHE A 118 5.02 9.89 14.10
N LYS A 119 5.72 9.52 15.18
CA LYS A 119 5.26 9.81 16.56
C LYS A 119 5.24 11.30 16.88
N LYS A 120 6.22 12.08 16.39
CA LYS A 120 6.22 13.54 16.55
C LYS A 120 5.04 14.19 15.81
N ILE A 121 4.75 13.73 14.60
CA ILE A 121 3.61 14.21 13.81
C ILE A 121 2.29 13.88 14.53
N LEU A 122 2.13 12.66 15.05
CA LEU A 122 0.98 12.29 15.86
C LEU A 122 0.79 13.20 17.09
N ALA A 123 1.88 13.56 17.77
CA ALA A 123 1.83 14.43 18.93
C ALA A 123 1.49 15.89 18.58
N ALA A 124 1.91 16.36 17.39
CA ALA A 124 1.67 17.71 16.92
C ALA A 124 0.28 17.90 16.30
N HIS A 125 -0.31 16.84 15.72
CA HIS A 125 -1.57 16.86 14.99
C HIS A 125 -2.56 15.85 15.57
N THR A 126 -3.38 16.28 16.53
CA THR A 126 -4.38 15.38 17.19
C THR A 126 -5.38 14.81 16.18
N GLU A 127 -5.72 15.55 15.14
CA GLU A 127 -6.55 15.11 14.02
C GLU A 127 -6.00 13.88 13.29
N PHE A 128 -4.70 13.64 13.37
CA PHE A 128 -4.05 12.51 12.74
C PHE A 128 -4.49 11.19 13.37
N TYR A 129 -4.71 11.12 14.69
CA TYR A 129 -5.29 9.94 15.33
C TYR A 129 -6.66 9.60 14.77
N GLU A 130 -7.53 10.59 14.60
CA GLU A 130 -8.85 10.38 14.03
C GLU A 130 -8.78 9.91 12.57
N ALA A 131 -7.89 10.49 11.77
CA ALA A 131 -7.66 10.09 10.39
C ALA A 131 -7.17 8.64 10.29
N MET A 132 -6.27 8.21 11.18
CA MET A 132 -5.78 6.83 11.27
C MET A 132 -6.88 5.88 11.73
N LEU A 133 -7.67 6.22 12.75
CA LEU A 133 -8.80 5.41 13.21
C LEU A 133 -9.83 5.19 12.09
N ARG A 134 -10.15 6.22 11.32
CA ARG A 134 -11.03 6.10 10.15
C ARG A 134 -10.43 5.20 9.06
N LEU A 135 -9.12 5.27 8.84
CA LEU A 135 -8.41 4.40 7.90
C LEU A 135 -8.50 2.94 8.34
N HIS A 136 -8.18 2.66 9.62
CA HIS A 136 -8.24 1.31 10.18
C HIS A 136 -9.68 0.76 10.19
N ALA A 137 -10.66 1.57 10.56
CA ALA A 137 -12.06 1.16 10.52
C ALA A 137 -12.51 0.73 9.11
N ARG A 138 -12.07 1.44 8.06
CA ARG A 138 -12.33 1.04 6.66
C ARG A 138 -11.64 -0.28 6.31
N ARG A 139 -10.38 -0.44 6.70
CA ARG A 139 -9.62 -1.69 6.46
C ARG A 139 -10.27 -2.89 7.16
N ILE A 140 -10.72 -2.71 8.40
CA ILE A 140 -11.45 -3.75 9.15
C ILE A 140 -12.75 -4.13 8.43
N ARG A 141 -13.53 -3.16 7.93
CA ARG A 141 -14.74 -3.44 7.15
C ARG A 141 -14.44 -4.21 5.86
N GLN A 142 -13.33 -3.87 5.18
CA GLN A 142 -12.89 -4.60 3.99
C GLN A 142 -12.51 -6.05 4.33
N LEU A 143 -11.80 -6.25 5.45
CA LEU A 143 -11.46 -7.59 5.93
C LEU A 143 -12.70 -8.41 6.29
N TYR A 144 -13.70 -7.85 6.97
CA TYR A 144 -14.98 -8.53 7.22
C TYR A 144 -15.68 -8.92 5.92
N GLY A 145 -15.73 -8.01 4.93
CA GLY A 145 -16.28 -8.33 3.62
C GLY A 145 -15.52 -9.45 2.91
N LEU A 146 -14.19 -9.48 3.01
CA LEU A 146 -13.38 -10.56 2.45
C LEU A 146 -13.66 -11.90 3.15
N VAL A 147 -13.75 -11.92 4.49
CA VAL A 147 -14.10 -13.12 5.26
C VAL A 147 -15.49 -13.62 4.89
N GLU A 148 -16.46 -12.71 4.74
CA GLU A 148 -17.81 -13.07 4.27
C GLU A 148 -17.77 -13.68 2.87
N ASP A 149 -17.07 -13.05 1.92
CA ASP A 149 -16.92 -13.56 0.55
C ASP A 149 -16.27 -14.94 0.49
N LEU A 150 -15.24 -15.18 1.31
CA LEU A 150 -14.57 -16.48 1.40
C LEU A 150 -15.50 -17.59 1.89
N ASN A 151 -16.45 -17.27 2.77
CA ASN A 151 -17.36 -18.24 3.36
C ASN A 151 -18.67 -18.41 2.58
N THR A 152 -19.10 -17.42 1.79
CA THR A 152 -20.43 -17.39 1.18
C THR A 152 -20.41 -17.49 -0.35
N LEU A 153 -19.36 -16.99 -1.00
CA LEU A 153 -19.31 -16.92 -2.45
C LEU A 153 -18.57 -18.10 -3.09
N PRO A 154 -19.09 -18.65 -4.21
CA PRO A 154 -18.36 -19.61 -5.00
C PRO A 154 -17.13 -18.98 -5.66
N LEU A 155 -16.13 -19.80 -6.01
CA LEU A 155 -14.86 -19.36 -6.60
C LEU A 155 -15.05 -18.40 -7.78
N ARG A 156 -16.00 -18.67 -8.68
CA ARG A 156 -16.27 -17.81 -9.84
C ARG A 156 -16.68 -16.39 -9.44
N ALA A 157 -17.53 -16.25 -8.43
CA ALA A 157 -17.98 -14.93 -7.95
C ALA A 157 -16.84 -14.19 -7.26
N ARG A 158 -16.02 -14.87 -6.47
CA ARG A 158 -14.81 -14.28 -5.85
C ARG A 158 -13.82 -13.80 -6.91
N LEU A 159 -13.55 -14.62 -7.95
CA LEU A 159 -12.70 -14.25 -9.07
C LEU A 159 -13.24 -13.01 -9.80
N ALA A 160 -14.55 -12.98 -10.09
CA ALA A 160 -15.17 -11.83 -10.74
C ALA A 160 -15.02 -10.53 -9.90
N LYS A 161 -15.25 -10.61 -8.58
CA LYS A 161 -15.02 -9.48 -7.67
C LYS A 161 -13.56 -9.01 -7.70
N GLN A 162 -12.61 -9.95 -7.68
CA GLN A 162 -11.18 -9.62 -7.73
C GLN A 162 -10.80 -8.97 -9.05
N LEU A 163 -11.29 -9.47 -10.19
CA LEU A 163 -11.06 -8.84 -11.50
C LEU A 163 -11.63 -7.43 -11.56
N VAL A 164 -12.84 -7.19 -11.06
CA VAL A 164 -13.43 -5.85 -10.98
C VAL A 164 -12.58 -4.93 -10.09
N HIS A 165 -12.06 -5.43 -8.98
CA HIS A 165 -11.16 -4.67 -8.12
C HIS A 165 -9.88 -4.28 -8.87
N LEU A 166 -9.21 -5.23 -9.52
CA LEU A 166 -7.99 -4.99 -10.31
C LEU A 166 -8.24 -3.99 -11.46
N VAL A 167 -9.37 -4.10 -12.16
CA VAL A 167 -9.73 -3.15 -13.22
C VAL A 167 -9.90 -1.73 -12.66
N ARG A 168 -10.53 -1.58 -11.50
CA ARG A 168 -10.70 -0.26 -10.86
C ARG A 168 -9.41 0.36 -10.38
N SER A 169 -8.47 -0.47 -9.96
CA SER A 169 -7.19 -0.05 -9.38
C SER A 169 -6.10 0.15 -10.43
N TYR A 170 -6.04 -0.74 -11.42
CA TYR A 170 -4.95 -0.80 -12.41
C TYR A 170 -5.44 -0.75 -13.85
N GLY A 171 -6.73 -0.53 -14.06
CA GLY A 171 -7.31 -0.51 -15.41
C GLY A 171 -6.87 0.72 -16.19
N ILE A 172 -6.28 0.47 -17.38
CA ILE A 172 -5.95 1.48 -18.36
C ILE A 172 -6.89 1.28 -19.56
N PRO A 173 -7.56 2.33 -20.08
CA PRO A 173 -8.38 2.21 -21.28
C PRO A 173 -7.59 1.64 -22.44
N SER A 174 -8.16 0.66 -23.15
CA SER A 174 -7.55 0.12 -24.37
C SER A 174 -7.53 1.17 -25.47
N LEU A 175 -6.42 1.29 -26.16
CA LEU A 175 -6.30 2.21 -27.31
C LEU A 175 -7.09 1.74 -28.52
N SER A 176 -7.45 0.44 -28.60
CA SER A 176 -8.13 -0.17 -29.74
C SER A 176 -9.66 -0.15 -29.61
N ASP A 177 -10.18 -0.18 -28.39
CA ASP A 177 -11.63 -0.15 -28.10
C ASP A 177 -11.84 0.46 -26.73
N GLY A 178 -12.50 1.62 -26.69
CA GLY A 178 -12.79 2.34 -25.45
C GLY A 178 -13.72 1.59 -24.46
N SER A 179 -14.27 0.43 -24.84
CA SER A 179 -15.06 -0.45 -23.97
C SER A 179 -14.19 -1.45 -23.20
N GLU A 180 -12.92 -1.63 -23.58
CA GLU A 180 -12.00 -2.57 -22.93
C GLU A 180 -11.06 -1.86 -21.98
N MET A 181 -10.81 -2.50 -20.82
CA MET A 181 -9.82 -2.06 -19.84
C MET A 181 -8.69 -3.09 -19.78
N ARG A 182 -7.47 -2.62 -19.90
CA ARG A 182 -6.27 -3.44 -19.68
C ARG A 182 -5.81 -3.29 -18.23
N ILE A 183 -5.45 -4.40 -17.59
CA ILE A 183 -4.82 -4.37 -16.27
C ILE A 183 -3.31 -4.24 -16.49
N GLY A 184 -2.74 -3.08 -16.11
CA GLY A 184 -1.32 -2.78 -16.26
C GLY A 184 -0.40 -3.48 -15.24
N LEU A 185 -0.96 -4.24 -14.31
CA LEU A 185 -0.22 -4.98 -13.29
C LEU A 185 0.11 -6.39 -13.79
N GLN A 186 1.39 -6.76 -13.76
CA GLN A 186 1.79 -8.16 -13.93
C GLN A 186 1.46 -8.93 -12.65
N LEU A 187 0.53 -9.88 -12.76
CA LEU A 187 0.20 -10.76 -11.65
C LEU A 187 1.21 -11.92 -11.62
N ALA A 188 1.85 -12.17 -10.48
CA ALA A 188 2.64 -13.37 -10.28
C ALA A 188 1.70 -14.58 -10.22
N GLN A 189 2.01 -15.63 -10.98
CA GLN A 189 1.38 -16.93 -10.82
C GLN A 189 2.08 -17.61 -9.65
N GLU A 190 1.35 -17.82 -8.56
CA GLU A 190 1.83 -18.60 -7.42
C GLU A 190 1.39 -20.06 -7.66
N GLU A 191 2.37 -20.97 -7.73
CA GLU A 191 2.14 -22.42 -7.83
C GLU A 191 1.63 -23.03 -6.52
#